data_2aeda792834c11d1620a86c710cbc278
#
_entry.id   2aeda792834c11d1620a86c710cbc278
#
_cell.length_a   1.000
_cell.length_b   1.000
_cell.length_c   1.000
_cell.angle_alpha   90.00
_cell.angle_beta   90.00
_cell.angle_gamma   90.00
#
_symmetry.space_group_name_H-M   'P 1'
#
loop_
_entity.id
_entity.type
_entity.pdbx_description
1 polymer ?
#
loop_
_entity_poly.entity_id
_entity_poly.type
_entity_poly.pdbx_seq_one_letter_code
_entity_poly.pdbx_strand_id
1 'polypeptide(L)'
;MSAPTFHPLASELNAALSGSVADALLSALGRRLYFPKGIVAQSAEAKKSATRANATIGIATKAGKPVFLPTIRAHMPDLDPEEIFPYAPTQGVEKLRELWKKDIVRKNPDIGGATFSLPLVVPGLTCGVSTLADLFAGPGDTLVVPDLHWDNYPLIFETRREASVSTFPFFCGEGASAGFNVKGMKETLTRAAEKGKAILLLNFPNNPTGYSPTLEEADAIVAAVTETARGGARLLVILDDAYFGLYYEPKIYEQSLFARLCTAHENILSAKVDGSTKEDLTWGFRTGFITLGARGLTEAHYDALTRKLMGALRSTISNSSILAQNLILRSLEDPQRMAQKAEAARLLRERYDRAKAILAGRRSAAIEPLPFNSGYFMSFRVRRGSAEQLRKALLAGGIGTISINETCLRVALSSVDVEKLQDLFDQIYAAAEKL
;
A
#
# COMPACT_ATOMS: atom_id res chain seq x y z
N MET A 1 -25.94 -13.25 -25.85
CA MET A 1 -25.36 -13.87 -24.64
C MET A 1 -26.27 -13.54 -23.46
N SER A 2 -26.79 -14.55 -22.74
CA SER A 2 -27.60 -14.32 -21.54
C SER A 2 -26.76 -13.52 -20.52
N ALA A 3 -27.38 -12.57 -19.79
CA ALA A 3 -26.72 -11.85 -18.74
C ALA A 3 -26.13 -12.84 -17.72
N PRO A 4 -24.92 -12.60 -17.20
CA PRO A 4 -24.33 -13.52 -16.23
C PRO A 4 -25.21 -13.59 -14.98
N THR A 5 -25.63 -14.79 -14.62
CA THR A 5 -26.42 -15.02 -13.40
C THR A 5 -25.48 -14.92 -12.20
N PHE A 6 -25.62 -13.86 -11.42
CA PHE A 6 -24.86 -13.69 -10.17
C PHE A 6 -25.51 -14.48 -9.02
N HIS A 7 -24.69 -14.89 -8.08
CA HIS A 7 -25.18 -15.38 -6.78
C HIS A 7 -26.06 -14.30 -6.11
N PRO A 8 -27.20 -14.64 -5.46
CA PRO A 8 -28.13 -13.67 -4.89
C PRO A 8 -27.44 -12.63 -3.95
N LEU A 9 -26.49 -13.07 -3.12
CA LEU A 9 -25.72 -12.17 -2.25
C LEU A 9 -24.81 -11.19 -3.04
N ALA A 10 -24.26 -11.62 -4.16
CA ALA A 10 -23.49 -10.71 -5.02
C ALA A 10 -24.42 -9.68 -5.68
N SER A 11 -25.63 -10.10 -6.09
CA SER A 11 -26.65 -9.20 -6.64
C SER A 11 -27.10 -8.15 -5.62
N GLU A 12 -27.31 -8.55 -4.36
CA GLU A 12 -27.62 -7.64 -3.25
C GLU A 12 -26.53 -6.56 -3.08
N LEU A 13 -25.24 -6.96 -3.07
CA LEU A 13 -24.11 -6.04 -2.95
C LEU A 13 -23.98 -5.11 -4.16
N ASN A 14 -24.21 -5.64 -5.36
CA ASN A 14 -24.21 -4.83 -6.59
C ASN A 14 -25.35 -3.80 -6.59
N ALA A 15 -26.54 -4.18 -6.11
CA ALA A 15 -27.67 -3.27 -5.98
C ALA A 15 -27.38 -2.14 -4.97
N ALA A 16 -26.76 -2.46 -3.82
CA ALA A 16 -26.34 -1.46 -2.84
C ALA A 16 -25.29 -0.47 -3.36
N LEU A 17 -24.47 -0.86 -4.34
CA LEU A 17 -23.47 0.00 -4.97
C LEU A 17 -23.98 0.74 -6.20
N SER A 18 -25.20 0.41 -6.66
CA SER A 18 -25.75 0.92 -7.92
C SER A 18 -25.72 2.46 -8.01
N GLY A 19 -25.29 2.97 -9.17
CA GLY A 19 -25.18 4.41 -9.43
C GLY A 19 -23.99 5.12 -8.80
N SER A 20 -23.18 4.43 -7.99
CA SER A 20 -21.96 5.00 -7.40
C SER A 20 -20.74 4.85 -8.32
N VAL A 21 -19.68 5.64 -8.05
CA VAL A 21 -18.39 5.47 -8.71
C VAL A 21 -17.80 4.07 -8.46
N ALA A 22 -18.06 3.49 -7.28
CA ALA A 22 -17.61 2.14 -6.93
C ALA A 22 -18.23 1.08 -7.84
N ASP A 23 -19.54 1.14 -8.09
CA ASP A 23 -20.22 0.24 -9.03
C ASP A 23 -19.62 0.33 -10.44
N ALA A 24 -19.39 1.56 -10.91
CA ALA A 24 -18.81 1.79 -12.23
C ALA A 24 -17.38 1.26 -12.40
N LEU A 25 -16.62 1.15 -11.31
CA LEU A 25 -15.23 0.67 -11.30
C LEU A 25 -15.10 -0.85 -11.08
N LEU A 26 -16.16 -1.56 -10.64
CA LEU A 26 -16.09 -3.00 -10.41
C LEU A 26 -15.72 -3.76 -11.69
N SER A 27 -14.69 -4.61 -11.58
CA SER A 27 -14.35 -5.60 -12.61
C SER A 27 -15.40 -6.71 -12.67
N ALA A 28 -15.36 -7.55 -13.72
CA ALA A 28 -16.21 -8.73 -13.82
C ALA A 28 -16.07 -9.67 -12.60
N LEU A 29 -14.85 -9.85 -12.10
CA LEU A 29 -14.62 -10.60 -10.86
C LEU A 29 -15.18 -9.85 -9.65
N GLY A 30 -14.98 -8.54 -9.55
CA GLY A 30 -15.50 -7.71 -8.45
C GLY A 30 -17.03 -7.81 -8.31
N ARG A 31 -17.76 -7.84 -9.43
CA ARG A 31 -19.21 -8.04 -9.44
C ARG A 31 -19.64 -9.42 -8.96
N ARG A 32 -18.84 -10.46 -9.16
CA ARG A 32 -19.12 -11.83 -8.71
C ARG A 32 -18.78 -12.07 -7.24
N LEU A 33 -17.88 -11.27 -6.65
CA LEU A 33 -17.45 -11.45 -5.26
C LEU A 33 -18.55 -11.06 -4.28
N TYR A 34 -18.70 -11.87 -3.23
CA TYR A 34 -19.58 -11.64 -2.09
C TYR A 34 -19.01 -12.31 -0.85
N PHE A 35 -19.49 -11.94 0.32
CA PHE A 35 -19.18 -12.62 1.56
C PHE A 35 -20.28 -13.63 1.88
N PRO A 36 -20.00 -14.95 1.95
CA PRO A 36 -21.03 -15.97 2.13
C PRO A 36 -21.68 -15.89 3.53
N LYS A 37 -23.00 -15.94 3.58
CA LYS A 37 -23.79 -16.12 4.82
C LYS A 37 -23.78 -17.61 5.25
N GLY A 38 -22.59 -18.18 5.39
CA GLY A 38 -22.39 -19.57 5.77
C GLY A 38 -21.89 -19.72 7.21
N ILE A 39 -20.92 -20.60 7.43
CA ILE A 39 -20.34 -20.94 8.72
C ILE A 39 -19.94 -19.72 9.55
N VAL A 40 -19.35 -18.69 8.92
CA VAL A 40 -18.88 -17.49 9.64
C VAL A 40 -20.03 -16.66 10.19
N ALA A 41 -21.09 -16.45 9.40
CA ALA A 41 -22.28 -15.72 9.87
C ALA A 41 -23.00 -16.49 10.98
N GLN A 42 -23.21 -17.78 10.79
CA GLN A 42 -23.82 -18.66 11.80
C GLN A 42 -22.99 -18.72 13.08
N SER A 43 -21.66 -18.76 12.97
CA SER A 43 -20.77 -18.69 14.14
C SER A 43 -20.86 -17.36 14.89
N ALA A 44 -21.01 -16.25 14.16
CA ALA A 44 -21.20 -14.94 14.76
C ALA A 44 -22.54 -14.82 15.49
N GLU A 45 -23.61 -15.38 14.92
CA GLU A 45 -24.93 -15.48 15.57
C GLU A 45 -24.88 -16.36 16.82
N ALA A 46 -24.26 -17.53 16.71
CA ALA A 46 -24.09 -18.46 17.84
C ALA A 46 -23.28 -17.82 18.99
N LYS A 47 -22.22 -17.04 18.66
CA LYS A 47 -21.43 -16.30 19.66
C LYS A 47 -22.29 -15.32 20.47
N LYS A 48 -23.31 -14.73 19.86
CA LYS A 48 -24.23 -13.80 20.54
C LYS A 48 -25.32 -14.50 21.35
N SER A 49 -25.79 -15.65 20.87
CA SER A 49 -27.04 -16.25 21.35
C SER A 49 -26.88 -17.64 21.97
N ALA A 50 -25.78 -18.35 21.73
CA ALA A 50 -25.56 -19.71 22.26
C ALA A 50 -25.07 -19.63 23.70
N THR A 51 -26.00 -19.69 24.67
CA THR A 51 -25.70 -19.60 26.10
C THR A 51 -25.32 -20.94 26.73
N ARG A 52 -25.62 -22.06 26.07
CA ARG A 52 -25.37 -23.43 26.61
C ARG A 52 -24.15 -24.09 25.98
N ALA A 53 -24.05 -24.04 24.66
CA ALA A 53 -22.93 -24.60 23.92
C ALA A 53 -22.81 -23.89 22.57
N ASN A 54 -21.59 -23.50 22.18
CA ASN A 54 -21.29 -23.02 20.84
C ASN A 54 -20.43 -24.05 20.10
N ALA A 55 -21.06 -24.82 19.24
CA ALA A 55 -20.42 -25.90 18.48
C ALA A 55 -20.15 -25.47 17.01
N THR A 56 -20.10 -24.17 16.72
CA THR A 56 -19.94 -23.66 15.34
C THR A 56 -18.50 -23.38 14.94
N ILE A 57 -17.57 -23.24 15.88
CA ILE A 57 -16.20 -22.80 15.65
C ILE A 57 -15.30 -24.03 15.50
N GLY A 58 -14.53 -24.09 14.41
CA GLY A 58 -13.55 -25.17 14.15
C GLY A 58 -12.26 -25.02 14.99
N ILE A 59 -12.39 -24.78 16.31
CA ILE A 59 -11.29 -24.65 17.26
C ILE A 59 -11.52 -25.63 18.39
N ALA A 60 -10.48 -26.37 18.80
CA ALA A 60 -10.53 -27.21 20.01
C ALA A 60 -10.51 -26.32 21.24
N THR A 61 -11.53 -26.45 22.09
CA THR A 61 -11.62 -25.68 23.33
C THR A 61 -11.75 -26.61 24.56
N LYS A 62 -11.26 -26.14 25.72
CA LYS A 62 -11.45 -26.77 27.04
C LYS A 62 -11.85 -25.66 28.03
N ALA A 63 -12.97 -25.84 28.70
CA ALA A 63 -13.53 -24.84 29.61
C ALA A 63 -13.69 -23.44 28.95
N GLY A 64 -14.14 -23.40 27.67
CA GLY A 64 -14.31 -22.18 26.91
C GLY A 64 -13.03 -21.53 26.39
N LYS A 65 -11.86 -22.05 26.70
CA LYS A 65 -10.56 -21.54 26.27
C LYS A 65 -9.95 -22.39 25.17
N PRO A 66 -9.20 -21.81 24.20
CA PRO A 66 -8.49 -22.57 23.18
C PRO A 66 -7.52 -23.60 23.81
N VAL A 67 -7.49 -24.81 23.25
CA VAL A 67 -6.43 -25.76 23.51
C VAL A 67 -5.20 -25.40 22.70
N PHE A 68 -4.03 -25.45 23.30
CA PHE A 68 -2.76 -25.11 22.68
C PHE A 68 -1.61 -26.02 23.12
N LEU A 69 -0.53 -26.07 22.36
CA LEU A 69 0.68 -26.79 22.73
C LEU A 69 1.53 -25.91 23.66
N PRO A 70 1.87 -26.38 24.89
CA PRO A 70 2.67 -25.60 25.84
C PRO A 70 4.00 -25.13 25.29
N THR A 71 4.66 -25.91 24.42
CA THR A 71 5.91 -25.54 23.76
C THR A 71 5.75 -24.31 22.86
N ILE A 72 4.64 -24.21 22.12
CA ILE A 72 4.34 -23.01 21.29
C ILE A 72 4.11 -21.80 22.21
N ARG A 73 3.32 -21.96 23.28
CA ARG A 73 3.04 -20.86 24.23
C ARG A 73 4.31 -20.31 24.90
N ALA A 74 5.28 -21.17 25.21
CA ALA A 74 6.54 -20.76 25.84
C ALA A 74 7.38 -19.81 24.97
N HIS A 75 7.19 -19.82 23.66
CA HIS A 75 7.88 -18.94 22.71
C HIS A 75 7.03 -17.74 22.23
N MET A 76 5.81 -17.61 22.73
CA MET A 76 4.93 -16.50 22.39
C MET A 76 5.10 -15.33 23.35
N PRO A 77 4.78 -14.08 22.91
CA PRO A 77 4.64 -12.94 23.81
C PRO A 77 3.59 -13.20 24.89
N ASP A 78 3.55 -12.38 25.93
CA ASP A 78 2.57 -12.49 26.99
C ASP A 78 1.18 -12.00 26.55
N LEU A 79 0.51 -12.84 25.77
CA LEU A 79 -0.87 -12.68 25.30
C LEU A 79 -1.69 -13.88 25.80
N ASP A 80 -2.97 -13.63 26.03
CA ASP A 80 -3.89 -14.70 26.39
C ASP A 80 -4.09 -15.68 25.22
N PRO A 81 -4.38 -16.99 25.50
CA PRO A 81 -4.65 -17.96 24.46
C PRO A 81 -5.74 -17.55 23.47
N GLU A 82 -6.73 -16.79 23.93
CA GLU A 82 -7.82 -16.24 23.13
C GLU A 82 -7.35 -15.16 22.14
N GLU A 83 -6.22 -14.55 22.38
CA GLU A 83 -5.61 -13.54 21.51
C GLU A 83 -4.63 -14.14 20.47
N ILE A 84 -4.26 -15.40 20.62
CA ILE A 84 -3.18 -16.04 19.83
C ILE A 84 -3.72 -17.14 18.90
N PHE A 85 -4.57 -18.03 19.40
CA PHE A 85 -4.88 -19.29 18.72
C PHE A 85 -6.16 -19.31 17.88
N PRO A 86 -7.20 -18.50 18.14
CA PRO A 86 -8.40 -18.48 17.31
C PRO A 86 -8.14 -17.90 15.91
N TYR A 87 -9.03 -18.23 14.98
CA TYR A 87 -9.08 -17.49 13.71
C TYR A 87 -9.46 -16.04 13.96
N ALA A 88 -8.75 -15.10 13.30
CA ALA A 88 -9.21 -13.73 13.23
C ALA A 88 -10.53 -13.61 12.43
N PRO A 89 -11.38 -12.63 12.73
CA PRO A 89 -12.44 -12.25 11.80
C PRO A 89 -11.87 -11.94 10.41
N THR A 90 -12.60 -12.29 9.34
CA THR A 90 -12.11 -12.07 7.96
C THR A 90 -11.73 -10.61 7.70
N GLN A 91 -12.50 -9.67 8.24
CA GLN A 91 -12.22 -8.23 8.13
C GLN A 91 -11.13 -7.73 9.08
N GLY A 92 -10.67 -8.55 10.00
CA GLY A 92 -9.74 -8.20 11.06
C GLY A 92 -10.41 -7.87 12.39
N VAL A 93 -9.60 -7.79 13.46
CA VAL A 93 -10.01 -7.44 14.82
C VAL A 93 -10.65 -6.05 14.83
N GLU A 94 -11.89 -5.92 15.29
CA GLU A 94 -12.66 -4.69 15.21
C GLU A 94 -11.94 -3.51 15.91
N LYS A 95 -11.51 -3.69 17.14
CA LYS A 95 -10.79 -2.67 17.90
C LYS A 95 -9.50 -2.21 17.20
N LEU A 96 -8.76 -3.12 16.56
CA LEU A 96 -7.59 -2.76 15.75
C LEU A 96 -7.97 -1.86 14.58
N ARG A 97 -9.04 -2.22 13.85
CA ARG A 97 -9.54 -1.46 12.71
C ARG A 97 -9.98 -0.05 13.10
N GLU A 98 -10.67 0.07 14.24
CA GLU A 98 -11.09 1.37 14.80
C GLU A 98 -9.91 2.25 15.20
N LEU A 99 -8.93 1.68 15.92
CA LEU A 99 -7.74 2.42 16.31
C LEU A 99 -6.90 2.81 15.10
N TRP A 100 -6.79 1.93 14.10
CA TRP A 100 -6.10 2.27 12.86
C TRP A 100 -6.81 3.40 12.11
N LYS A 101 -8.14 3.40 12.06
CA LYS A 101 -8.92 4.52 11.49
C LYS A 101 -8.64 5.83 12.22
N LYS A 102 -8.62 5.81 13.55
CA LYS A 102 -8.26 7.01 14.36
C LYS A 102 -6.83 7.48 14.06
N ASP A 103 -5.89 6.54 13.92
CA ASP A 103 -4.50 6.85 13.57
C ASP A 103 -4.37 7.43 12.15
N ILE A 104 -5.15 6.93 11.17
CA ILE A 104 -5.25 7.53 9.83
C ILE A 104 -5.70 8.99 9.92
N VAL A 105 -6.76 9.30 10.65
CA VAL A 105 -7.24 10.69 10.83
C VAL A 105 -6.17 11.56 11.50
N ARG A 106 -5.55 11.07 12.56
CA ARG A 106 -4.50 11.79 13.28
C ARG A 106 -3.30 12.15 12.39
N LYS A 107 -2.89 11.22 11.52
CA LYS A 107 -1.74 11.38 10.61
C LYS A 107 -2.06 12.19 9.36
N ASN A 108 -3.32 12.41 9.05
CA ASN A 108 -3.78 13.04 7.82
C ASN A 108 -4.83 14.12 8.10
N PRO A 109 -4.44 15.28 8.66
CA PRO A 109 -5.36 16.38 8.99
C PRO A 109 -6.23 16.86 7.81
N ASP A 110 -5.74 16.79 6.58
CA ASP A 110 -6.47 17.17 5.37
C ASP A 110 -7.72 16.30 5.11
N ILE A 111 -7.85 15.17 5.78
CA ILE A 111 -9.06 14.35 5.76
C ILE A 111 -10.28 15.12 6.29
N GLY A 112 -10.07 16.02 7.26
CA GLY A 112 -11.17 16.79 7.87
C GLY A 112 -12.28 15.89 8.39
N GLY A 113 -13.52 16.22 8.03
CA GLY A 113 -14.73 15.45 8.36
C GLY A 113 -15.14 14.43 7.30
N ALA A 114 -14.23 13.99 6.41
CA ALA A 114 -14.56 13.05 5.35
C ALA A 114 -15.05 11.70 5.90
N THR A 115 -16.09 11.16 5.26
CA THR A 115 -16.55 9.78 5.50
C THR A 115 -15.76 8.81 4.63
N PHE A 116 -15.22 7.75 5.24
CA PHE A 116 -14.51 6.68 4.56
C PHE A 116 -14.66 5.35 5.32
N SER A 117 -14.35 4.24 4.67
CA SER A 117 -14.55 2.90 5.24
C SER A 117 -13.78 2.69 6.53
N LEU A 118 -14.26 1.76 7.36
CA LEU A 118 -13.40 1.17 8.39
C LEU A 118 -12.30 0.35 7.70
N PRO A 119 -11.00 0.48 8.09
CA PRO A 119 -9.92 -0.28 7.47
C PRO A 119 -10.17 -1.79 7.52
N LEU A 120 -9.92 -2.49 6.42
CA LEU A 120 -9.99 -3.95 6.37
C LEU A 120 -8.57 -4.52 6.46
N VAL A 121 -8.36 -5.46 7.38
CA VAL A 121 -7.04 -6.07 7.60
C VAL A 121 -6.73 -7.08 6.49
N VAL A 122 -5.52 -6.98 5.93
CA VAL A 122 -5.01 -7.88 4.89
C VAL A 122 -3.62 -8.43 5.25
N PRO A 123 -3.22 -9.61 4.73
CA PRO A 123 -1.89 -10.17 4.98
C PRO A 123 -0.77 -9.40 4.26
N GLY A 124 -0.54 -8.16 4.70
CA GLY A 124 0.44 -7.23 4.13
C GLY A 124 -0.08 -6.47 2.91
N LEU A 125 0.65 -5.42 2.55
CA LEU A 125 0.24 -4.47 1.51
C LEU A 125 0.15 -5.11 0.13
N THR A 126 1.03 -6.08 -0.18
CA THR A 126 0.97 -6.85 -1.43
C THR A 126 -0.40 -7.53 -1.62
N CYS A 127 -0.92 -8.16 -0.56
CA CYS A 127 -2.25 -8.74 -0.57
C CYS A 127 -3.31 -7.66 -0.75
N GLY A 128 -3.15 -6.50 -0.11
CA GLY A 128 -4.07 -5.37 -0.26
C GLY A 128 -4.19 -4.89 -1.70
N VAL A 129 -3.05 -4.62 -2.35
CA VAL A 129 -3.01 -4.20 -3.77
C VAL A 129 -3.59 -5.29 -4.66
N SER A 130 -3.23 -6.57 -4.43
CA SER A 130 -3.76 -7.70 -5.21
C SER A 130 -5.28 -7.87 -5.04
N THR A 131 -5.80 -7.69 -3.83
CA THR A 131 -7.24 -7.76 -3.55
C THR A 131 -8.01 -6.62 -4.25
N LEU A 132 -7.43 -5.42 -4.29
CA LEU A 132 -8.01 -4.30 -5.07
C LEU A 132 -7.99 -4.61 -6.57
N ALA A 133 -6.92 -5.22 -7.08
CA ALA A 133 -6.87 -5.66 -8.46
C ALA A 133 -7.92 -6.74 -8.77
N ASP A 134 -8.17 -7.67 -7.84
CA ASP A 134 -9.22 -8.68 -7.97
C ASP A 134 -10.61 -8.06 -8.12
N LEU A 135 -10.89 -6.97 -7.40
CA LEU A 135 -12.19 -6.30 -7.46
C LEU A 135 -12.33 -5.38 -8.68
N PHE A 136 -11.25 -4.69 -9.05
CA PHE A 136 -11.38 -3.53 -9.92
C PHE A 136 -10.59 -3.62 -11.23
N ALA A 137 -9.79 -4.66 -11.46
CA ALA A 137 -9.02 -4.81 -12.68
C ALA A 137 -9.40 -6.07 -13.46
N GLY A 138 -9.34 -5.99 -14.78
CA GLY A 138 -9.57 -7.10 -15.70
C GLY A 138 -9.12 -6.74 -17.12
N PRO A 139 -9.36 -7.66 -18.09
CA PRO A 139 -9.05 -7.42 -19.49
C PRO A 139 -9.70 -6.12 -20.00
N GLY A 140 -8.92 -5.29 -20.67
CA GLY A 140 -9.36 -4.00 -21.19
C GLY A 140 -9.18 -2.81 -20.25
N ASP A 141 -8.95 -3.05 -18.96
CA ASP A 141 -8.57 -1.98 -18.00
C ASP A 141 -7.11 -1.59 -18.16
N THR A 142 -6.77 -0.37 -17.74
CA THR A 142 -5.40 0.15 -17.79
C THR A 142 -4.96 0.62 -16.40
N LEU A 143 -3.85 0.07 -15.91
CA LEU A 143 -3.10 0.58 -14.78
C LEU A 143 -2.13 1.66 -15.25
N VAL A 144 -2.18 2.83 -14.64
CA VAL A 144 -1.23 3.93 -14.85
C VAL A 144 -0.30 4.00 -13.65
N VAL A 145 1.01 3.92 -13.90
CA VAL A 145 2.09 4.02 -12.90
C VAL A 145 3.28 4.79 -13.47
N PRO A 146 4.15 5.40 -12.65
CA PRO A 146 5.42 5.91 -13.17
C PRO A 146 6.32 4.77 -13.65
N ASP A 147 7.33 5.07 -14.48
CA ASP A 147 8.32 4.10 -14.98
C ASP A 147 9.23 3.54 -13.86
N LEU A 148 9.43 4.31 -12.79
CA LEU A 148 10.14 3.89 -11.58
C LEU A 148 9.11 3.50 -10.52
N HIS A 149 8.64 2.28 -10.60
CA HIS A 149 7.67 1.67 -9.68
C HIS A 149 8.19 0.35 -9.12
N TRP A 150 7.49 -0.17 -8.12
CA TRP A 150 7.76 -1.52 -7.63
C TRP A 150 7.37 -2.57 -8.69
N ASP A 151 8.30 -3.45 -9.01
CA ASP A 151 8.22 -4.46 -10.07
C ASP A 151 7.07 -5.47 -9.93
N ASN A 152 6.48 -5.56 -8.74
CA ASN A 152 5.36 -6.45 -8.49
C ASN A 152 4.00 -5.91 -9.00
N TYR A 153 3.88 -4.62 -9.33
CA TYR A 153 2.61 -4.08 -9.85
C TYR A 153 2.23 -4.68 -11.20
N PRO A 154 3.11 -4.79 -12.21
CA PRO A 154 2.78 -5.52 -13.45
C PRO A 154 2.40 -6.97 -13.20
N LEU A 155 3.08 -7.67 -12.30
CA LEU A 155 2.73 -9.05 -11.96
C LEU A 155 1.31 -9.16 -11.40
N ILE A 156 0.87 -8.20 -10.57
CA ILE A 156 -0.47 -8.17 -10.00
C ILE A 156 -1.53 -7.81 -11.05
N PHE A 157 -1.31 -6.75 -11.83
CA PHE A 157 -2.34 -6.21 -12.70
C PHE A 157 -2.31 -6.82 -14.11
N GLU A 158 -1.13 -6.92 -14.73
CA GLU A 158 -0.98 -7.44 -16.08
C GLU A 158 -1.04 -8.96 -16.09
N THR A 159 -0.13 -9.64 -15.37
CA THR A 159 -0.04 -11.11 -15.42
C THR A 159 -1.28 -11.78 -14.80
N ARG A 160 -1.76 -11.30 -13.65
CA ARG A 160 -2.87 -11.94 -12.93
C ARG A 160 -4.26 -11.47 -13.37
N ARG A 161 -4.39 -10.25 -13.90
CA ARG A 161 -5.70 -9.64 -14.22
C ARG A 161 -5.84 -9.28 -15.68
N GLU A 162 -4.82 -9.51 -16.50
CA GLU A 162 -4.84 -9.20 -17.94
C GLU A 162 -5.16 -7.72 -18.23
N ALA A 163 -4.88 -6.84 -17.26
CA ALA A 163 -4.98 -5.41 -17.44
C ALA A 163 -3.71 -4.89 -18.14
N SER A 164 -3.84 -3.86 -18.93
CA SER A 164 -2.68 -3.19 -19.54
C SER A 164 -1.96 -2.32 -18.51
N VAL A 165 -0.64 -2.16 -18.65
CA VAL A 165 0.15 -1.21 -17.84
C VAL A 165 0.64 -0.09 -18.76
N SER A 166 0.33 1.15 -18.41
CA SER A 166 0.83 2.36 -19.08
C SER A 166 1.71 3.15 -18.11
N THR A 167 2.93 3.47 -18.57
CA THR A 167 3.89 4.19 -17.76
C THR A 167 4.12 5.62 -18.25
N PHE A 168 4.56 6.48 -17.33
CA PHE A 168 5.06 7.82 -17.59
C PHE A 168 6.40 8.01 -16.86
N PRO A 169 7.33 8.86 -17.36
CA PRO A 169 8.58 9.12 -16.64
C PRO A 169 8.30 9.67 -15.25
N PHE A 170 8.91 9.08 -14.20
CA PHE A 170 8.69 9.48 -12.81
C PHE A 170 9.09 10.95 -12.60
N PHE A 171 10.27 11.32 -13.10
CA PHE A 171 10.81 12.67 -12.96
C PHE A 171 10.69 13.48 -14.24
N CYS A 172 10.48 14.78 -14.08
CA CYS A 172 10.71 15.81 -15.10
C CYS A 172 11.65 16.89 -14.55
N GLY A 173 12.27 17.66 -15.44
CA GLY A 173 13.32 18.62 -15.08
C GLY A 173 14.70 17.97 -14.95
N GLU A 174 15.70 18.78 -14.62
CA GLU A 174 17.09 18.33 -14.49
C GLU A 174 17.71 18.83 -13.18
N GLY A 175 18.66 18.06 -12.64
CA GLY A 175 19.41 18.42 -11.44
C GLY A 175 18.52 18.75 -10.24
N ALA A 176 18.74 19.90 -9.63
CA ALA A 176 18.00 20.36 -8.45
C ALA A 176 16.52 20.76 -8.72
N SER A 177 16.14 20.96 -10.00
CA SER A 177 14.76 21.26 -10.38
C SER A 177 13.96 20.02 -10.77
N ALA A 178 14.58 18.84 -10.75
CA ALA A 178 13.89 17.60 -11.06
C ALA A 178 12.89 17.25 -9.95
N GLY A 179 11.63 17.03 -10.34
CA GLY A 179 10.52 16.71 -9.46
C GLY A 179 9.59 15.68 -10.09
N PHE A 180 8.50 15.36 -9.40
CA PHE A 180 7.52 14.40 -9.90
C PHE A 180 6.82 14.93 -11.16
N ASN A 181 6.73 14.10 -12.19
CA ASN A 181 6.20 14.46 -13.49
C ASN A 181 4.66 14.44 -13.52
N VAL A 182 4.05 15.43 -12.90
CA VAL A 182 2.58 15.57 -12.84
C VAL A 182 1.98 15.70 -14.25
N LYS A 183 2.65 16.39 -15.16
CA LYS A 183 2.20 16.56 -16.56
C LYS A 183 2.13 15.20 -17.26
N GLY A 184 3.20 14.42 -17.22
CA GLY A 184 3.24 13.07 -17.82
C GLY A 184 2.23 12.13 -17.18
N MET A 185 2.05 12.20 -15.85
CA MET A 185 1.00 11.47 -15.14
C MET A 185 -0.39 11.83 -15.70
N LYS A 186 -0.72 13.13 -15.79
CA LYS A 186 -2.02 13.61 -16.27
C LYS A 186 -2.29 13.15 -17.70
N GLU A 187 -1.33 13.34 -18.61
CA GLU A 187 -1.46 12.96 -20.02
C GLU A 187 -1.69 11.45 -20.18
N THR A 188 -0.94 10.62 -19.42
CA THR A 188 -1.07 9.16 -19.48
C THR A 188 -2.39 8.69 -18.85
N LEU A 189 -2.80 9.29 -17.72
CA LEU A 189 -4.06 9.00 -17.06
C LEU A 189 -5.26 9.37 -17.94
N THR A 190 -5.24 10.55 -18.58
CA THR A 190 -6.31 11.01 -19.48
C THR A 190 -6.47 10.05 -20.66
N ARG A 191 -5.37 9.66 -21.29
CA ARG A 191 -5.38 8.68 -22.39
C ARG A 191 -5.89 7.30 -21.94
N ALA A 192 -5.45 6.80 -20.79
CA ALA A 192 -5.96 5.54 -20.23
C ALA A 192 -7.47 5.61 -19.93
N ALA A 193 -7.96 6.79 -19.56
CA ALA A 193 -9.35 7.05 -19.20
C ALA A 193 -10.30 7.26 -20.39
N GLU A 194 -9.82 7.31 -21.65
CA GLU A 194 -10.65 7.46 -22.86
C GLU A 194 -11.75 6.38 -22.97
N LYS A 195 -11.50 5.20 -22.41
CA LYS A 195 -12.49 4.12 -22.31
C LYS A 195 -13.50 4.28 -21.18
N GLY A 196 -13.48 5.42 -20.47
CA GLY A 196 -14.39 5.75 -19.38
C GLY A 196 -13.95 5.27 -18.00
N LYS A 197 -12.85 4.48 -17.90
CA LYS A 197 -12.29 3.98 -16.64
C LYS A 197 -10.76 3.90 -16.72
N ALA A 198 -10.07 4.30 -15.63
CA ALA A 198 -8.64 4.05 -15.47
C ALA A 198 -8.29 3.77 -14.00
N ILE A 199 -7.15 3.10 -13.78
CA ILE A 199 -6.59 2.81 -12.48
C ILE A 199 -5.25 3.56 -12.38
N LEU A 200 -5.12 4.47 -11.42
CA LEU A 200 -3.86 5.14 -11.10
C LEU A 200 -3.31 4.56 -9.80
N LEU A 201 -2.04 4.15 -9.78
CA LEU A 201 -1.37 3.72 -8.56
C LEU A 201 -0.19 4.64 -8.29
N LEU A 202 -0.19 5.25 -7.11
CA LEU A 202 0.88 6.11 -6.60
C LEU A 202 1.45 5.52 -5.32
N ASN A 203 2.77 5.44 -5.24
CA ASN A 203 3.49 4.96 -4.07
C ASN A 203 4.41 6.08 -3.56
N PHE A 204 4.09 6.62 -2.38
CA PHE A 204 4.87 7.67 -1.72
C PHE A 204 4.94 7.43 -0.20
N PRO A 205 6.14 7.49 0.40
CA PRO A 205 7.46 7.53 -0.24
C PRO A 205 7.68 6.41 -1.23
N ASN A 206 8.30 6.73 -2.37
CA ASN A 206 8.39 5.79 -3.49
C ASN A 206 9.48 4.72 -3.31
N ASN A 207 9.17 3.50 -3.72
CA ASN A 207 10.12 2.46 -4.04
C ASN A 207 10.18 2.32 -5.57
N PRO A 208 11.30 2.66 -6.26
CA PRO A 208 12.69 2.59 -5.76
C PRO A 208 13.37 3.93 -5.44
N THR A 209 12.75 5.07 -5.70
CA THR A 209 13.46 6.35 -5.74
C THR A 209 13.73 6.98 -4.36
N GLY A 210 12.89 6.69 -3.35
CA GLY A 210 12.93 7.41 -2.09
C GLY A 210 12.40 8.85 -2.21
N TYR A 211 11.46 9.09 -3.11
CA TYR A 211 10.88 10.40 -3.35
C TYR A 211 9.43 10.48 -2.87
N SER A 212 9.08 11.60 -2.29
CA SER A 212 7.71 12.01 -1.98
C SER A 212 7.43 13.38 -2.58
N PRO A 213 6.17 13.67 -3.00
CA PRO A 213 5.83 14.95 -3.61
C PRO A 213 5.98 16.10 -2.64
N THR A 214 6.35 17.26 -3.16
CA THR A 214 6.27 18.53 -2.43
C THR A 214 4.80 18.93 -2.23
N LEU A 215 4.57 19.97 -1.42
CA LEU A 215 3.22 20.53 -1.25
C LEU A 215 2.61 20.96 -2.59
N GLU A 216 3.39 21.65 -3.43
CA GLU A 216 2.95 22.11 -4.74
C GLU A 216 2.67 20.94 -5.71
N GLU A 217 3.53 19.91 -5.68
CA GLU A 217 3.31 18.70 -6.49
C GLU A 217 2.08 17.92 -6.03
N ALA A 218 1.85 17.82 -4.72
CA ALA A 218 0.65 17.19 -4.17
C ALA A 218 -0.63 17.92 -4.60
N ASP A 219 -0.63 19.25 -4.56
CA ASP A 219 -1.73 20.08 -5.07
C ASP A 219 -1.96 19.83 -6.57
N ALA A 220 -0.90 19.81 -7.36
CA ALA A 220 -0.96 19.56 -8.79
C ALA A 220 -1.43 18.14 -9.14
N ILE A 221 -1.00 17.13 -8.38
CA ILE A 221 -1.47 15.74 -8.53
C ILE A 221 -2.98 15.66 -8.29
N VAL A 222 -3.46 16.21 -7.18
CA VAL A 222 -4.89 16.21 -6.84
C VAL A 222 -5.71 16.95 -7.89
N ALA A 223 -5.22 18.10 -8.36
CA ALA A 223 -5.86 18.87 -9.43
C ALA A 223 -5.94 18.07 -10.75
N ALA A 224 -4.85 17.44 -11.17
CA ALA A 224 -4.78 16.65 -12.40
C ALA A 224 -5.74 15.44 -12.38
N VAL A 225 -5.78 14.70 -11.26
CA VAL A 225 -6.69 13.56 -11.08
C VAL A 225 -8.15 14.03 -11.07
N THR A 226 -8.44 15.13 -10.36
CA THR A 226 -9.79 15.70 -10.29
C THR A 226 -10.27 16.20 -11.65
N GLU A 227 -9.41 16.84 -12.42
CA GLU A 227 -9.73 17.32 -13.77
C GLU A 227 -10.04 16.14 -14.72
N THR A 228 -9.25 15.07 -14.67
CA THR A 228 -9.54 13.86 -15.46
C THR A 228 -10.90 13.26 -15.10
N ALA A 229 -11.22 13.22 -13.81
CA ALA A 229 -12.53 12.74 -13.33
C ALA A 229 -13.69 13.64 -13.76
N ARG A 230 -13.50 14.96 -13.78
CA ARG A 230 -14.48 15.94 -14.30
C ARG A 230 -14.76 15.77 -15.80
N GLY A 231 -13.79 15.26 -16.56
CA GLY A 231 -13.97 14.86 -17.96
C GLY A 231 -14.89 13.65 -18.16
N GLY A 232 -15.49 13.08 -17.08
CA GLY A 232 -16.43 11.96 -17.12
C GLY A 232 -15.81 10.59 -16.86
N ALA A 233 -14.49 10.51 -16.73
CA ALA A 233 -13.80 9.25 -16.46
C ALA A 233 -13.96 8.83 -15.00
N ARG A 234 -14.16 7.53 -14.76
CA ARG A 234 -14.21 6.91 -13.45
C ARG A 234 -12.84 6.39 -13.06
N LEU A 235 -12.29 6.89 -11.96
CA LEU A 235 -10.92 6.63 -11.56
C LEU A 235 -10.89 5.82 -10.26
N LEU A 236 -10.15 4.71 -10.28
CA LEU A 236 -9.65 4.09 -9.06
C LEU A 236 -8.24 4.66 -8.82
N VAL A 237 -8.04 5.32 -7.67
CA VAL A 237 -6.70 5.80 -7.27
C VAL A 237 -6.23 4.99 -6.08
N ILE A 238 -5.19 4.19 -6.30
CA ILE A 238 -4.58 3.36 -5.26
C ILE A 238 -3.36 4.12 -4.71
N LEU A 239 -3.38 4.40 -3.41
CA LEU A 239 -2.28 5.00 -2.67
C LEU A 239 -1.58 3.88 -1.91
N ASP A 240 -0.43 3.43 -2.41
CA ASP A 240 0.44 2.48 -1.70
C ASP A 240 1.36 3.27 -0.75
N ASP A 241 0.91 3.40 0.48
CA ASP A 241 1.56 4.16 1.55
C ASP A 241 2.52 3.28 2.38
N ALA A 242 3.20 2.33 1.73
CA ALA A 242 4.07 1.37 2.40
C ALA A 242 5.15 2.00 3.30
N TYR A 243 5.63 3.18 2.96
CA TYR A 243 6.70 3.89 3.67
C TYR A 243 6.22 5.18 4.35
N PHE A 244 4.92 5.29 4.59
CA PHE A 244 4.30 6.46 5.21
C PHE A 244 5.03 6.89 6.49
N GLY A 245 5.16 8.22 6.68
CA GLY A 245 5.78 8.82 7.87
C GLY A 245 7.31 8.94 7.81
N LEU A 246 7.96 8.51 6.74
CA LEU A 246 9.41 8.59 6.57
C LEU A 246 9.78 9.76 5.64
N TYR A 247 9.61 10.98 6.11
CA TYR A 247 9.86 12.23 5.40
C TYR A 247 11.06 12.95 5.98
N TYR A 248 11.96 13.45 5.12
CA TYR A 248 13.27 13.97 5.58
C TYR A 248 13.56 15.41 5.18
N GLU A 249 12.80 16.01 4.28
CA GLU A 249 13.02 17.39 3.82
C GLU A 249 11.81 18.28 4.12
N PRO A 250 12.02 19.60 4.32
CA PRO A 250 10.91 20.54 4.44
C PRO A 250 10.14 20.63 3.11
N LYS A 251 8.89 21.10 3.18
CA LYS A 251 7.98 21.27 2.03
C LYS A 251 7.46 20.00 1.39
N ILE A 252 7.77 18.81 1.92
CA ILE A 252 7.12 17.57 1.51
C ILE A 252 5.67 17.59 2.01
N TYR A 253 4.76 17.04 1.21
CA TYR A 253 3.41 16.73 1.66
C TYR A 253 3.46 15.49 2.56
N GLU A 254 3.49 15.69 3.87
CA GLU A 254 3.68 14.64 4.89
C GLU A 254 2.40 13.85 5.21
N GLN A 255 1.41 13.91 4.35
CA GLN A 255 0.15 13.18 4.46
C GLN A 255 -0.04 12.24 3.26
N SER A 256 -0.95 11.28 3.40
CA SER A 256 -1.41 10.49 2.25
C SER A 256 -2.25 11.35 1.31
N LEU A 257 -2.03 11.22 0.01
CA LEU A 257 -2.93 11.83 -0.98
C LEU A 257 -4.38 11.33 -0.88
N PHE A 258 -4.60 10.21 -0.18
CA PHE A 258 -5.93 9.73 0.19
C PHE A 258 -6.74 10.80 0.92
N ALA A 259 -6.10 11.57 1.79
CA ALA A 259 -6.76 12.61 2.58
C ALA A 259 -7.52 13.64 1.73
N ARG A 260 -6.97 13.97 0.58
CA ARG A 260 -7.54 14.95 -0.35
C ARG A 260 -8.39 14.31 -1.44
N LEU A 261 -7.96 13.15 -1.94
CA LEU A 261 -8.62 12.48 -3.06
C LEU A 261 -9.94 11.80 -2.66
N CYS A 262 -10.10 11.39 -1.39
CA CYS A 262 -11.32 10.71 -0.93
C CYS A 262 -12.58 11.59 -0.96
N THR A 263 -12.42 12.90 -1.13
CA THR A 263 -13.54 13.86 -1.23
C THR A 263 -13.48 14.73 -2.50
N ALA A 264 -12.48 14.53 -3.36
CA ALA A 264 -12.20 15.45 -4.47
C ALA A 264 -13.29 15.45 -5.54
N HIS A 265 -13.79 14.29 -5.95
CA HIS A 265 -14.84 14.16 -6.98
C HIS A 265 -15.60 12.84 -6.85
N GLU A 266 -16.89 12.81 -7.24
CA GLU A 266 -17.73 11.60 -7.18
C GLU A 266 -17.27 10.47 -8.12
N ASN A 267 -16.54 10.78 -9.18
CA ASN A 267 -15.94 9.80 -10.10
C ASN A 267 -14.58 9.27 -9.63
N ILE A 268 -14.12 9.60 -8.42
CA ILE A 268 -12.87 9.09 -7.85
C ILE A 268 -13.19 8.16 -6.69
N LEU A 269 -12.79 6.90 -6.81
CA LEU A 269 -12.67 5.98 -5.68
C LEU A 269 -11.20 5.92 -5.27
N SER A 270 -10.88 6.43 -4.08
CA SER A 270 -9.55 6.35 -3.50
C SER A 270 -9.42 5.11 -2.63
N ALA A 271 -8.33 4.37 -2.80
CA ALA A 271 -8.01 3.18 -2.01
C ALA A 271 -6.64 3.37 -1.38
N LYS A 272 -6.60 3.60 -0.06
CA LYS A 272 -5.36 3.64 0.71
C LYS A 272 -4.97 2.22 1.11
N VAL A 273 -3.75 1.82 0.76
CA VAL A 273 -3.13 0.57 1.21
C VAL A 273 -1.94 0.93 2.08
N ASP A 274 -2.04 0.67 3.38
CA ASP A 274 -0.99 0.97 4.35
C ASP A 274 -0.81 -0.18 5.35
N GLY A 275 0.06 0.00 6.33
CA GLY A 275 0.24 -1.03 7.35
C GLY A 275 1.46 -0.84 8.23
N SER A 276 1.51 -1.62 9.30
CA SER A 276 2.58 -1.62 10.29
C SER A 276 3.94 -2.08 9.74
N THR A 277 3.97 -2.70 8.56
CA THR A 277 5.15 -3.39 8.00
C THR A 277 6.45 -2.57 8.07
N LYS A 278 6.43 -1.32 7.58
CA LYS A 278 7.59 -0.42 7.62
C LYS A 278 7.41 0.68 8.66
N GLU A 279 6.18 1.13 8.82
CA GLU A 279 5.82 2.19 9.76
C GLU A 279 6.08 1.80 11.24
N ASP A 280 5.85 0.54 11.60
CA ASP A 280 6.11 -0.01 12.94
C ASP A 280 7.19 -1.12 12.93
N LEU A 281 7.99 -1.21 11.87
CA LEU A 281 9.12 -2.15 11.73
C LEU A 281 8.74 -3.64 11.89
N THR A 282 7.55 -4.03 11.45
CA THR A 282 6.97 -5.36 11.63
C THR A 282 6.89 -6.15 10.31
N TRP A 283 7.96 -6.19 9.53
CA TRP A 283 7.98 -6.78 8.17
C TRP A 283 7.45 -8.20 8.11
N GLY A 284 7.76 -9.03 9.12
CA GLY A 284 7.37 -10.43 9.20
C GLY A 284 5.92 -10.66 9.65
N PHE A 285 5.24 -9.69 10.24
CA PHE A 285 3.88 -9.84 10.76
C PHE A 285 2.84 -9.96 9.66
N ARG A 286 3.16 -9.48 8.47
CA ARG A 286 2.25 -9.51 7.33
C ARG A 286 0.88 -8.89 7.65
N THR A 287 0.87 -7.70 8.21
CA THR A 287 -0.36 -6.96 8.52
C THR A 287 -0.38 -5.66 7.75
N GLY A 288 -1.40 -5.49 6.94
CA GLY A 288 -1.72 -4.28 6.18
C GLY A 288 -3.21 -3.99 6.26
N PHE A 289 -3.61 -2.87 5.68
CA PHE A 289 -4.99 -2.40 5.71
C PHE A 289 -5.38 -1.86 4.32
N ILE A 290 -6.64 -2.07 3.97
CA ILE A 290 -7.30 -1.38 2.85
C ILE A 290 -8.34 -0.43 3.44
N THR A 291 -8.26 0.83 3.06
CA THR A 291 -9.24 1.86 3.41
C THR A 291 -9.76 2.50 2.13
N LEU A 292 -11.08 2.58 1.98
CA LEU A 292 -11.74 3.12 0.79
C LEU A 292 -12.44 4.44 1.12
N GLY A 293 -12.34 5.41 0.21
CA GLY A 293 -13.00 6.70 0.33
C GLY A 293 -13.39 7.27 -1.03
N ALA A 294 -14.60 7.80 -1.13
CA ALA A 294 -15.07 8.54 -2.29
C ALA A 294 -16.14 9.54 -1.89
N ARG A 295 -16.18 10.68 -2.57
CA ARG A 295 -17.25 11.67 -2.40
C ARG A 295 -18.60 11.04 -2.77
N GLY A 296 -19.59 11.22 -1.88
CA GLY A 296 -20.96 10.73 -2.10
C GLY A 296 -21.22 9.27 -1.74
N LEU A 297 -20.21 8.49 -1.32
CA LEU A 297 -20.44 7.17 -0.77
C LEU A 297 -20.98 7.26 0.66
N THR A 298 -21.95 6.42 0.97
CA THR A 298 -22.58 6.27 2.29
C THR A 298 -21.98 5.09 3.05
N GLU A 299 -22.32 4.93 4.31
CA GLU A 299 -21.94 3.76 5.13
C GLU A 299 -22.40 2.44 4.49
N ALA A 300 -23.60 2.40 3.89
CA ALA A 300 -24.09 1.21 3.19
C ALA A 300 -23.19 0.81 2.00
N HIS A 301 -22.68 1.80 1.25
CA HIS A 301 -21.72 1.55 0.18
C HIS A 301 -20.41 1.00 0.73
N TYR A 302 -19.88 1.55 1.82
CA TYR A 302 -18.65 1.06 2.44
C TYR A 302 -18.82 -0.34 3.04
N ASP A 303 -19.97 -0.66 3.63
CA ASP A 303 -20.27 -2.02 4.08
C ASP A 303 -20.29 -3.01 2.91
N ALA A 304 -20.97 -2.66 1.82
CA ALA A 304 -21.02 -3.51 0.62
C ALA A 304 -19.62 -3.75 0.01
N LEU A 305 -18.79 -2.72 -0.09
CA LEU A 305 -17.40 -2.82 -0.55
C LEU A 305 -16.54 -3.68 0.39
N THR A 306 -16.68 -3.49 1.71
CA THR A 306 -16.00 -4.28 2.72
C THR A 306 -16.36 -5.76 2.58
N ARG A 307 -17.64 -6.10 2.38
CA ARG A 307 -18.07 -7.49 2.15
C ARG A 307 -17.51 -8.09 0.87
N LYS A 308 -17.36 -7.30 -0.20
CA LYS A 308 -16.68 -7.77 -1.43
C LYS A 308 -15.20 -8.06 -1.18
N LEU A 309 -14.50 -7.16 -0.50
CA LEU A 309 -13.10 -7.40 -0.08
C LEU A 309 -12.98 -8.62 0.82
N MET A 310 -13.88 -8.80 1.78
CA MET A 310 -13.95 -9.99 2.62
C MET A 310 -14.19 -11.25 1.81
N GLY A 311 -15.03 -11.20 0.76
CA GLY A 311 -15.24 -12.31 -0.17
C GLY A 311 -13.96 -12.72 -0.90
N ALA A 312 -13.20 -11.74 -1.39
CA ALA A 312 -11.91 -11.97 -2.02
C ALA A 312 -10.88 -12.59 -1.05
N LEU A 313 -10.80 -12.07 0.17
CA LEU A 313 -9.91 -12.65 1.20
C LEU A 313 -10.36 -14.06 1.61
N ARG A 314 -11.67 -14.27 1.81
CA ARG A 314 -12.21 -15.56 2.21
C ARG A 314 -11.93 -16.65 1.20
N SER A 315 -11.96 -16.33 -0.09
CA SER A 315 -11.71 -17.29 -1.17
C SER A 315 -10.23 -17.52 -1.47
N THR A 316 -9.30 -16.80 -0.82
CA THR A 316 -7.86 -16.94 -1.04
C THR A 316 -7.13 -17.38 0.21
N ILE A 317 -7.18 -16.60 1.29
CA ILE A 317 -6.40 -16.83 2.51
C ILE A 317 -7.26 -16.95 3.76
N SER A 318 -8.56 -16.76 3.64
CA SER A 318 -9.56 -16.80 4.72
C SER A 318 -9.52 -15.62 5.69
N ASN A 319 -8.40 -15.33 6.31
CA ASN A 319 -8.17 -14.25 7.28
C ASN A 319 -6.68 -14.01 7.50
N SER A 320 -6.35 -12.91 8.18
CA SER A 320 -4.98 -12.57 8.55
C SER A 320 -4.63 -13.12 9.95
N SER A 321 -3.34 -13.18 10.29
CA SER A 321 -2.85 -13.67 11.58
C SER A 321 -3.46 -12.90 12.76
N ILE A 322 -4.15 -13.60 13.66
CA ILE A 322 -4.72 -13.00 14.88
C ILE A 322 -3.61 -12.52 15.83
N LEU A 323 -2.54 -13.31 15.99
CA LEU A 323 -1.38 -12.95 16.80
C LEU A 323 -0.78 -11.62 16.35
N ALA A 324 -0.51 -11.47 15.04
CA ALA A 324 0.07 -10.26 14.50
C ALA A 324 -0.85 -9.04 14.70
N GLN A 325 -2.16 -9.23 14.53
CA GLN A 325 -3.15 -8.17 14.74
C GLN A 325 -3.18 -7.71 16.20
N ASN A 326 -3.17 -8.63 17.15
CA ASN A 326 -3.22 -8.32 18.58
C ASN A 326 -1.91 -7.67 19.08
N LEU A 327 -0.75 -8.07 18.54
CA LEU A 327 0.52 -7.38 18.85
C LEU A 327 0.52 -5.92 18.35
N ILE A 328 -0.02 -5.67 17.15
CA ILE A 328 -0.16 -4.30 16.64
C ILE A 328 -1.18 -3.52 17.45
N LEU A 329 -2.30 -4.14 17.83
CA LEU A 329 -3.31 -3.53 18.70
C LEU A 329 -2.70 -3.10 20.04
N ARG A 330 -1.96 -3.98 20.71
CA ARG A 330 -1.24 -3.67 21.96
C ARG A 330 -0.25 -2.50 21.76
N SER A 331 0.48 -2.54 20.65
CA SER A 331 1.41 -1.44 20.31
C SER A 331 0.68 -0.11 20.09
N LEU A 332 -0.49 -0.10 19.43
CA LEU A 332 -1.28 1.13 19.22
C LEU A 332 -1.79 1.74 20.53
N GLU A 333 -2.03 0.91 21.53
CA GLU A 333 -2.46 1.33 22.86
C GLU A 333 -1.31 1.70 23.81
N ASP A 334 -0.07 1.33 23.44
CA ASP A 334 1.11 1.61 24.27
C ASP A 334 1.50 3.10 24.18
N PRO A 335 1.54 3.81 25.31
CA PRO A 335 1.91 5.22 25.33
C PRO A 335 3.35 5.50 24.87
N GLN A 336 4.24 4.51 24.93
CA GLN A 336 5.63 4.64 24.48
C GLN A 336 5.79 4.49 22.97
N ARG A 337 4.77 3.99 22.24
CA ARG A 337 4.86 3.72 20.79
C ARG A 337 5.38 4.93 20.01
N MET A 338 4.86 6.11 20.28
CA MET A 338 5.26 7.31 19.52
C MET A 338 6.70 7.69 19.75
N ALA A 339 7.21 7.56 20.99
CA ALA A 339 8.63 7.81 21.31
C ALA A 339 9.54 6.76 20.62
N GLN A 340 9.15 5.50 20.62
CA GLN A 340 9.89 4.43 19.95
C GLN A 340 9.92 4.63 18.42
N LYS A 341 8.80 5.05 17.82
CA LYS A 341 8.76 5.41 16.39
C LYS A 341 9.65 6.59 16.04
N ALA A 342 9.67 7.61 16.88
CA ALA A 342 10.53 8.79 16.71
C ALA A 342 12.01 8.41 16.76
N GLU A 343 12.41 7.51 17.65
CA GLU A 343 13.79 7.00 17.72
C GLU A 343 14.17 6.21 16.46
N ALA A 344 13.31 5.34 15.96
CA ALA A 344 13.55 4.62 14.72
C ALA A 344 13.62 5.56 13.51
N ALA A 345 12.76 6.57 13.46
CA ALA A 345 12.78 7.59 12.40
C ALA A 345 14.07 8.43 12.46
N ARG A 346 14.58 8.75 13.66
CA ARG A 346 15.84 9.45 13.84
C ARG A 346 17.03 8.68 13.27
N LEU A 347 17.09 7.37 13.49
CA LEU A 347 18.12 6.51 12.89
C LEU A 347 18.11 6.56 11.36
N LEU A 348 16.93 6.49 10.76
CA LEU A 348 16.78 6.54 9.31
C LEU A 348 17.09 7.94 8.75
N ARG A 349 16.70 8.98 9.45
CA ARG A 349 17.03 10.37 9.14
C ARG A 349 18.53 10.61 9.12
N GLU A 350 19.27 10.11 10.10
CA GLU A 350 20.72 10.23 10.18
C GLU A 350 21.42 9.58 8.96
N ARG A 351 20.94 8.41 8.53
CA ARG A 351 21.45 7.75 7.32
C ARG A 351 21.17 8.57 6.06
N TYR A 352 19.97 9.12 5.96
CA TYR A 352 19.57 10.00 4.87
C TYR A 352 20.46 11.26 4.82
N ASP A 353 20.61 11.97 5.94
CA ASP A 353 21.42 13.21 6.02
C ASP A 353 22.88 12.92 5.65
N ARG A 354 23.44 11.79 6.13
CA ARG A 354 24.78 11.35 5.78
C ARG A 354 24.93 11.06 4.28
N ALA A 355 23.95 10.36 3.68
CA ALA A 355 23.95 10.08 2.25
C ALA A 355 23.91 11.37 1.42
N LYS A 356 23.03 12.32 1.78
CA LYS A 356 22.96 13.64 1.13
C LYS A 356 24.28 14.38 1.22
N ALA A 357 24.92 14.40 2.39
CA ALA A 357 26.21 15.07 2.59
C ALA A 357 27.32 14.44 1.73
N ILE A 358 27.38 13.11 1.63
CA ILE A 358 28.38 12.42 0.81
C ILE A 358 28.17 12.70 -0.68
N LEU A 359 26.93 12.76 -1.12
CA LEU A 359 26.57 12.97 -2.53
C LEU A 359 26.65 14.43 -2.97
N ALA A 360 26.63 15.37 -2.01
CA ALA A 360 26.73 16.80 -2.29
C ALA A 360 28.05 17.11 -3.02
N GLY A 361 27.94 17.74 -4.18
CA GLY A 361 29.11 18.11 -4.98
C GLY A 361 29.78 16.97 -5.79
N ARG A 362 29.40 15.70 -5.57
CA ARG A 362 29.89 14.60 -6.42
C ARG A 362 29.34 14.73 -7.83
N ARG A 363 30.20 14.52 -8.82
CA ARG A 363 29.85 14.52 -10.24
C ARG A 363 30.49 13.29 -10.90
N SER A 364 29.76 12.69 -11.81
CA SER A 364 30.23 11.59 -12.65
C SER A 364 29.53 11.65 -14.00
N ALA A 365 30.25 11.31 -15.05
CA ALA A 365 29.64 11.14 -16.37
C ALA A 365 28.92 9.77 -16.49
N ALA A 366 29.26 8.81 -15.62
CA ALA A 366 28.74 7.45 -15.67
C ALA A 366 27.44 7.26 -14.89
N ILE A 367 27.27 7.97 -13.75
CA ILE A 367 26.07 7.86 -12.89
C ILE A 367 25.66 9.22 -12.33
N GLU A 368 24.36 9.34 -12.05
CA GLU A 368 23.77 10.52 -11.42
C GLU A 368 22.77 10.08 -10.34
N PRO A 369 22.85 10.62 -9.10
CA PRO A 369 21.82 10.37 -8.10
C PRO A 369 20.50 11.00 -8.55
N LEU A 370 19.43 10.20 -8.53
CA LEU A 370 18.07 10.71 -8.73
C LEU A 370 17.61 11.48 -7.49
N PRO A 371 16.65 12.41 -7.62
CA PRO A 371 16.07 13.08 -6.46
C PRO A 371 15.50 12.09 -5.45
N PHE A 372 15.82 12.29 -4.18
CA PHE A 372 15.28 11.53 -3.05
C PHE A 372 15.16 12.43 -1.82
N ASN A 373 14.10 12.27 -1.04
CA ASN A 373 13.76 13.13 0.09
C ASN A 373 13.04 12.38 1.22
N SER A 374 12.84 11.06 1.06
CA SER A 374 11.97 10.28 1.95
C SER A 374 12.24 8.77 1.83
N GLY A 375 11.58 7.98 2.68
CA GLY A 375 11.57 6.51 2.58
C GLY A 375 12.86 5.81 2.95
N TYR A 376 13.05 4.61 2.41
CA TYR A 376 14.18 3.72 2.71
C TYR A 376 15.28 3.76 1.65
N PHE A 377 15.02 4.32 0.48
CA PHE A 377 15.83 4.13 -0.71
C PHE A 377 16.36 5.44 -1.28
N MET A 378 17.36 5.30 -2.10
CA MET A 378 17.72 6.23 -3.16
C MET A 378 18.09 5.45 -4.42
N SER A 379 18.10 6.12 -5.56
CA SER A 379 18.49 5.49 -6.82
C SER A 379 19.47 6.35 -7.59
N PHE A 380 20.27 5.68 -8.41
CA PHE A 380 21.13 6.32 -9.42
C PHE A 380 20.56 6.08 -10.82
N ARG A 381 20.61 7.10 -11.65
CA ARG A 381 20.55 6.93 -13.11
C ARG A 381 21.93 6.52 -13.61
N VAL A 382 22.01 5.37 -14.26
CA VAL A 382 23.23 4.88 -14.92
C VAL A 382 23.25 5.41 -16.34
N ARG A 383 24.31 6.13 -16.71
CA ARG A 383 24.47 6.80 -18.01
C ARG A 383 25.48 6.08 -18.91
N ARG A 384 26.35 5.27 -18.34
CA ARG A 384 27.35 4.46 -19.07
C ARG A 384 27.17 3.00 -18.72
N GLY A 385 27.14 2.13 -19.70
CA GLY A 385 26.79 0.72 -19.51
C GLY A 385 25.33 0.55 -19.11
N SER A 386 25.05 -0.47 -18.29
CA SER A 386 23.72 -0.73 -17.73
C SER A 386 23.74 -0.84 -16.21
N ALA A 387 22.57 -0.62 -15.59
CA ALA A 387 22.42 -0.79 -14.15
C ALA A 387 22.72 -2.22 -13.70
N GLU A 388 22.43 -3.22 -14.53
CA GLU A 388 22.76 -4.62 -14.24
C GLU A 388 24.26 -4.90 -14.34
N GLN A 389 24.98 -4.28 -15.28
CA GLN A 389 26.45 -4.39 -15.33
C GLN A 389 27.06 -3.76 -14.08
N LEU A 390 26.62 -2.56 -13.69
CA LEU A 390 27.07 -1.90 -12.46
C LEU A 390 26.78 -2.76 -11.23
N ARG A 391 25.54 -3.29 -11.10
CA ARG A 391 25.15 -4.17 -10.00
C ARG A 391 26.07 -5.39 -9.88
N LYS A 392 26.38 -6.05 -11.01
CA LYS A 392 27.28 -7.22 -11.04
C LYS A 392 28.71 -6.85 -10.65
N ALA A 393 29.22 -5.73 -11.12
CA ALA A 393 30.56 -5.24 -10.75
C ALA A 393 30.64 -4.94 -9.24
N LEU A 394 29.61 -4.29 -8.68
CA LEU A 394 29.50 -4.04 -7.24
C LEU A 394 29.41 -5.34 -6.45
N LEU A 395 28.60 -6.30 -6.90
CA LEU A 395 28.45 -7.58 -6.22
C LEU A 395 29.76 -8.36 -6.19
N ALA A 396 30.55 -8.34 -7.26
CA ALA A 396 31.89 -8.92 -7.30
C ALA A 396 32.84 -8.25 -6.29
N GLY A 397 32.62 -6.96 -5.97
CA GLY A 397 33.28 -6.22 -4.90
C GLY A 397 32.64 -6.39 -3.52
N GLY A 398 31.65 -7.28 -3.35
CA GLY A 398 30.99 -7.54 -2.08
C GLY A 398 29.85 -6.56 -1.72
N ILE A 399 29.36 -5.76 -2.68
CA ILE A 399 28.31 -4.75 -2.46
C ILE A 399 27.03 -5.18 -3.15
N GLY A 400 25.96 -5.39 -2.36
CA GLY A 400 24.62 -5.70 -2.84
C GLY A 400 23.81 -4.44 -3.17
N THR A 401 23.34 -4.33 -4.41
CA THR A 401 22.40 -3.29 -4.90
C THR A 401 21.35 -3.94 -5.78
N ILE A 402 20.33 -3.18 -6.20
CA ILE A 402 19.26 -3.70 -7.07
C ILE A 402 19.23 -2.92 -8.39
N SER A 403 19.29 -3.62 -9.51
CA SER A 403 18.97 -3.09 -10.83
C SER A 403 17.44 -3.12 -11.00
N ILE A 404 16.81 -1.97 -11.15
CA ILE A 404 15.36 -1.84 -11.34
C ILE A 404 14.98 -2.02 -12.81
N ASN A 405 15.76 -1.37 -13.68
CA ASN A 405 15.66 -1.47 -15.13
C ASN A 405 17.06 -1.21 -15.71
N GLU A 406 17.18 -1.07 -17.02
CA GLU A 406 18.45 -0.85 -17.70
C GLU A 406 19.25 0.35 -17.18
N THR A 407 18.57 1.38 -16.68
CA THR A 407 19.20 2.66 -16.33
C THR A 407 19.07 3.05 -14.86
N CYS A 408 18.40 2.27 -14.02
CA CYS A 408 18.15 2.63 -12.63
C CYS A 408 18.74 1.61 -11.67
N LEU A 409 19.70 2.04 -10.84
CA LEU A 409 20.30 1.26 -9.74
C LEU A 409 19.76 1.78 -8.41
N ARG A 410 19.10 0.92 -7.61
CA ARG A 410 18.57 1.25 -6.28
C ARG A 410 19.54 0.87 -5.17
N VAL A 411 19.65 1.76 -4.17
CA VAL A 411 20.39 1.57 -2.92
C VAL A 411 19.43 1.67 -1.74
N ALA A 412 19.43 0.67 -0.85
CA ALA A 412 18.62 0.67 0.36
C ALA A 412 19.41 1.29 1.52
N LEU A 413 19.21 2.58 1.79
CA LEU A 413 19.85 3.30 2.89
C LEU A 413 19.45 2.73 4.25
N SER A 414 18.23 2.21 4.37
CA SER A 414 17.69 1.62 5.60
C SER A 414 18.49 0.43 6.14
N SER A 415 19.23 -0.27 5.30
CA SER A 415 19.99 -1.47 5.65
C SER A 415 21.49 -1.27 5.76
N VAL A 416 21.98 -0.02 5.63
CA VAL A 416 23.41 0.31 5.70
C VAL A 416 23.67 1.24 6.89
N ASP A 417 24.63 0.86 7.73
CA ASP A 417 25.03 1.69 8.88
C ASP A 417 25.71 2.98 8.41
N VAL A 418 25.55 4.05 9.19
CA VAL A 418 26.01 5.41 8.85
C VAL A 418 27.51 5.42 8.52
N GLU A 419 28.31 4.70 9.27
CA GLU A 419 29.76 4.64 9.13
C GLU A 419 30.20 3.98 7.80
N LYS A 420 29.36 3.12 7.23
CA LYS A 420 29.63 2.40 6.00
C LYS A 420 29.19 3.15 4.74
N LEU A 421 28.42 4.22 4.87
CA LEU A 421 27.87 4.93 3.72
C LEU A 421 28.94 5.61 2.86
N GLN A 422 30.02 6.11 3.48
CA GLN A 422 31.12 6.74 2.74
C GLN A 422 31.77 5.71 1.77
N ASP A 423 32.20 4.57 2.31
CA ASP A 423 32.81 3.51 1.52
C ASP A 423 31.85 2.99 0.45
N LEU A 424 30.59 2.73 0.80
CA LEU A 424 29.56 2.30 -0.13
C LEU A 424 29.49 3.21 -1.38
N PHE A 425 29.38 4.51 -1.17
CA PHE A 425 29.27 5.46 -2.28
C PHE A 425 30.59 5.60 -3.06
N ASP A 426 31.73 5.56 -2.38
CA ASP A 426 33.04 5.57 -3.05
C ASP A 426 33.18 4.39 -4.00
N GLN A 427 32.79 3.18 -3.58
CA GLN A 427 32.81 1.99 -4.41
C GLN A 427 31.80 2.06 -5.57
N ILE A 428 30.59 2.60 -5.34
CA ILE A 428 29.60 2.77 -6.40
C ILE A 428 30.14 3.66 -7.52
N TYR A 429 30.70 4.81 -7.16
CA TYR A 429 31.29 5.73 -8.14
C TYR A 429 32.51 5.10 -8.84
N ALA A 430 33.42 4.47 -8.09
CA ALA A 430 34.60 3.81 -8.67
C ALA A 430 34.23 2.66 -9.63
N ALA A 431 33.19 1.90 -9.33
CA ALA A 431 32.71 0.83 -10.22
C ALA A 431 32.04 1.41 -11.48
N ALA A 432 31.27 2.48 -11.33
CA ALA A 432 30.60 3.11 -12.46
C ALA A 432 31.57 3.74 -13.47
N GLU A 433 32.68 4.34 -13.00
CA GLU A 433 33.68 4.92 -13.88
C GLU A 433 34.45 3.88 -14.72
N LYS A 434 34.40 2.61 -14.33
CA LYS A 434 35.05 1.49 -15.05
C LYS A 434 34.14 0.84 -16.11
N LEU A 435 32.85 1.22 -16.17
CA LEU A 435 31.94 0.77 -17.22
C LEU A 435 32.13 1.59 -18.51
#